data_ec671a6aa0702a34150c9bc76106d51d
#
_entry.id   ec671a6aa0702a34150c9bc76106d51d
#
_cell.length_a   1.000
_cell.length_b   1.000
_cell.length_c   1.000
_cell.angle_alpha   90.00
_cell.angle_beta   90.00
_cell.angle_gamma   90.00
#
_symmetry.space_group_name_H-M   'P 1'
#
loop_
_entity.id
_entity.type
_entity.pdbx_description
1 polymer ?
#
loop_
_entity_poly.entity_id
_entity_poly.type
_entity_poly.pdbx_seq_one_letter_code
_entity_poly.pdbx_strand_id
1 'polypeptide(L)'
;MVKQVEWDWTGAEQEYRRAIELNPSYAMARISYAIHIYALQRFEEAAAQAERAQQLDPVSPFVNTWAGAAYFFAGRVEDARASLQRVLELEPSYSDASLVFARNYVSKAMYQEAIVELQTALTFNATEPFVLGALAHVYGRVGRVEDGLKLVGELKRIDAERGNVPMSPFPFVWAYAGLGDKDQAFVWLERSYQQRRQRMVWLNVDPLLGPLRSDARLHDLVRRMGLPTNSPPPPG
;
A
#
# COMPACT_ATOMS: atom_id res chain seq x y z
N MET A 1 -1.90 6.93 15.23
CA MET A 1 -1.04 7.14 14.03
C MET A 1 0.34 7.72 14.35
N VAL A 2 0.49 8.73 15.24
CA VAL A 2 1.82 9.33 15.53
C VAL A 2 2.83 8.28 15.97
N LYS A 3 2.53 7.47 16.99
CA LYS A 3 3.43 6.40 17.47
C LYS A 3 3.84 5.38 16.40
N GLN A 4 2.96 5.07 15.46
CA GLN A 4 3.24 4.13 14.37
C GLN A 4 4.34 4.66 13.42
N VAL A 5 4.37 5.95 13.12
CA VAL A 5 5.42 6.55 12.29
C VAL A 5 6.72 6.83 13.08
N GLU A 6 6.66 6.72 14.40
CA GLU A 6 7.80 6.74 15.31
C GLU A 6 8.39 5.34 15.52
N TRP A 7 7.80 4.33 14.91
CA TRP A 7 8.13 2.90 15.03
C TRP A 7 7.87 2.33 16.44
N ASP A 8 7.04 2.99 17.26
CA ASP A 8 6.53 2.48 18.54
C ASP A 8 5.29 1.60 18.28
N TRP A 9 5.53 0.37 17.83
CA TRP A 9 4.47 -0.57 17.45
C TRP A 9 3.57 -0.95 18.62
N THR A 10 4.17 -1.21 19.79
CA THR A 10 3.43 -1.57 21.01
C THR A 10 2.59 -0.42 21.52
N GLY A 11 3.17 0.79 21.60
CA GLY A 11 2.42 1.96 22.02
C GLY A 11 1.32 2.33 21.04
N ALA A 12 1.54 2.15 19.72
CA ALA A 12 0.49 2.37 18.73
C ALA A 12 -0.67 1.37 18.90
N GLU A 13 -0.37 0.08 19.14
CA GLU A 13 -1.41 -0.93 19.40
C GLU A 13 -2.24 -0.61 20.64
N GLN A 14 -1.59 -0.21 21.73
CA GLN A 14 -2.30 0.19 22.95
C GLN A 14 -3.28 1.35 22.73
N GLU A 15 -2.87 2.36 21.94
CA GLU A 15 -3.74 3.51 21.63
C GLU A 15 -4.93 3.10 20.75
N TYR A 16 -4.73 2.21 19.76
CA TYR A 16 -5.85 1.70 18.95
C TYR A 16 -6.85 0.90 19.80
N ARG A 17 -6.36 -0.03 20.63
CA ARG A 17 -7.20 -0.80 21.56
C ARG A 17 -7.98 0.13 22.50
N ARG A 18 -7.31 1.14 23.04
CA ARG A 18 -7.94 2.13 23.92
C ARG A 18 -9.03 2.93 23.20
N ALA A 19 -8.79 3.34 21.95
CA ALA A 19 -9.80 4.03 21.15
C ALA A 19 -11.05 3.15 20.91
N ILE A 20 -10.87 1.85 20.65
CA ILE A 20 -11.95 0.89 20.47
C ILE A 20 -12.72 0.63 21.77
N GLU A 21 -12.03 0.57 22.92
CA GLU A 21 -12.67 0.45 24.23
C GLU A 21 -13.55 1.66 24.57
N LEU A 22 -13.05 2.89 24.29
CA LEU A 22 -13.77 4.12 24.55
C LEU A 22 -14.98 4.32 23.63
N ASN A 23 -14.89 3.87 22.39
CA ASN A 23 -15.99 3.90 21.42
C ASN A 23 -16.00 2.62 20.56
N PRO A 24 -16.67 1.55 21.01
CA PRO A 24 -16.73 0.26 20.28
C PRO A 24 -17.38 0.33 18.91
N SER A 25 -18.21 1.35 18.65
CA SER A 25 -18.88 1.58 17.36
C SER A 25 -18.10 2.48 16.39
N TYR A 26 -16.89 2.91 16.74
CA TYR A 26 -16.09 3.77 15.88
C TYR A 26 -15.34 2.95 14.81
N ALA A 27 -15.94 2.83 13.61
CA ALA A 27 -15.41 2.06 12.49
C ALA A 27 -13.98 2.46 12.12
N MET A 28 -13.67 3.77 12.15
CA MET A 28 -12.35 4.29 11.81
C MET A 28 -11.25 3.82 12.77
N ALA A 29 -11.53 3.68 14.07
CA ALA A 29 -10.56 3.13 15.02
C ALA A 29 -10.25 1.66 14.70
N ARG A 30 -11.27 0.87 14.36
CA ARG A 30 -11.11 -0.55 14.02
C ARG A 30 -10.34 -0.76 12.73
N ILE A 31 -10.67 -0.02 11.67
CA ILE A 31 -9.93 -0.16 10.40
C ILE A 31 -8.49 0.36 10.52
N SER A 32 -8.25 1.40 11.29
CA SER A 32 -6.89 1.88 11.57
C SER A 32 -6.08 0.87 12.37
N TYR A 33 -6.72 0.16 13.32
CA TYR A 33 -6.11 -0.95 14.02
C TYR A 33 -5.85 -2.13 13.10
N ALA A 34 -6.79 -2.49 12.21
CA ALA A 34 -6.58 -3.52 11.19
C ALA A 34 -5.35 -3.22 10.31
N ILE A 35 -5.21 -1.98 9.84
CA ILE A 35 -4.04 -1.53 9.07
C ILE A 35 -2.73 -1.67 9.87
N HIS A 36 -2.76 -1.37 11.15
CA HIS A 36 -1.60 -1.49 12.03
C HIS A 36 -1.16 -2.96 12.18
N ILE A 37 -2.08 -3.84 12.56
CA ILE A 37 -1.75 -5.28 12.77
C ILE A 37 -1.49 -6.02 11.45
N TYR A 38 -2.06 -5.55 10.34
CA TYR A 38 -1.70 -5.99 8.99
C TYR A 38 -0.20 -5.73 8.70
N ALA A 39 0.31 -4.55 9.04
CA ALA A 39 1.73 -4.22 8.90
C ALA A 39 2.65 -5.13 9.74
N LEU A 40 2.13 -5.64 10.86
CA LEU A 40 2.78 -6.62 11.73
C LEU A 40 2.56 -8.09 11.29
N GLN A 41 1.96 -8.32 10.11
CA GLN A 41 1.70 -9.63 9.50
C GLN A 41 0.72 -10.52 10.30
N ARG A 42 -0.10 -9.93 11.15
CA ARG A 42 -1.18 -10.62 11.89
C ARG A 42 -2.45 -10.58 11.04
N PHE A 43 -2.44 -11.27 9.90
CA PHE A 43 -3.44 -11.11 8.82
C PHE A 43 -4.85 -11.51 9.21
N GLU A 44 -5.02 -12.64 9.91
CA GLU A 44 -6.34 -13.11 10.38
C GLU A 44 -6.98 -12.13 11.36
N GLU A 45 -6.18 -11.60 12.28
CA GLU A 45 -6.66 -10.59 13.22
C GLU A 45 -7.00 -9.28 12.53
N ALA A 46 -6.20 -8.87 11.54
CA ALA A 46 -6.47 -7.70 10.71
C ALA A 46 -7.81 -7.86 9.97
N ALA A 47 -8.05 -9.03 9.37
CA ALA A 47 -9.31 -9.34 8.69
C ALA A 47 -10.51 -9.28 9.64
N ALA A 48 -10.40 -9.81 10.85
CA ALA A 48 -11.47 -9.76 11.84
C ALA A 48 -11.81 -8.31 12.29
N GLN A 49 -10.80 -7.46 12.48
CA GLN A 49 -11.03 -6.04 12.80
C GLN A 49 -11.62 -5.27 11.60
N ALA A 50 -11.18 -5.59 10.39
CA ALA A 50 -11.70 -5.00 9.16
C ALA A 50 -13.18 -5.37 8.93
N GLU A 51 -13.54 -6.63 9.16
CA GLU A 51 -14.93 -7.11 9.07
C GLU A 51 -15.84 -6.36 10.05
N ARG A 52 -15.36 -6.18 11.29
CA ARG A 52 -16.11 -5.40 12.27
C ARG A 52 -16.24 -3.92 11.88
N ALA A 53 -15.20 -3.34 11.27
CA ALA A 53 -15.26 -1.97 10.76
C ALA A 53 -16.29 -1.83 9.63
N GLN A 54 -16.35 -2.79 8.69
CA GLN A 54 -17.35 -2.81 7.61
C GLN A 54 -18.78 -2.96 8.11
N GLN A 55 -19.00 -3.75 9.16
CA GLN A 55 -20.33 -3.86 9.80
C GLN A 55 -20.81 -2.53 10.39
N LEU A 56 -19.87 -1.72 10.90
CA LEU A 56 -20.14 -0.42 11.51
C LEU A 56 -20.30 0.71 10.48
N ASP A 57 -19.55 0.64 9.38
CA ASP A 57 -19.60 1.62 8.29
C ASP A 57 -19.46 0.92 6.92
N PRO A 58 -20.57 0.34 6.40
CA PRO A 58 -20.53 -0.48 5.20
C PRO A 58 -20.37 0.31 3.90
N VAL A 59 -20.53 1.64 3.93
CA VAL A 59 -20.46 2.49 2.73
C VAL A 59 -19.17 3.31 2.61
N SER A 60 -18.34 3.34 3.65
CA SER A 60 -17.10 4.09 3.64
C SER A 60 -16.10 3.53 2.61
N PRO A 61 -15.65 4.33 1.61
CA PRO A 61 -14.63 3.89 0.66
C PRO A 61 -13.32 3.50 1.36
N PHE A 62 -12.92 4.28 2.36
CA PHE A 62 -11.70 4.00 3.13
C PHE A 62 -11.78 2.66 3.88
N VAL A 63 -12.88 2.42 4.61
CA VAL A 63 -13.07 1.16 5.37
C VAL A 63 -13.08 -0.03 4.42
N ASN A 64 -13.85 0.02 3.32
CA ASN A 64 -13.95 -1.09 2.38
C ASN A 64 -12.63 -1.35 1.64
N THR A 65 -11.88 -0.32 1.28
CA THR A 65 -10.58 -0.47 0.61
C THR A 65 -9.56 -1.19 1.50
N TRP A 66 -9.43 -0.77 2.75
CA TRP A 66 -8.47 -1.39 3.66
C TRP A 66 -8.96 -2.74 4.20
N ALA A 67 -10.27 -2.98 4.26
CA ALA A 67 -10.82 -4.30 4.49
C ALA A 67 -10.46 -5.26 3.34
N GLY A 68 -10.59 -4.82 2.09
CA GLY A 68 -10.15 -5.58 0.93
C GLY A 68 -8.67 -5.96 0.99
N ALA A 69 -7.79 -5.04 1.42
CA ALA A 69 -6.38 -5.34 1.62
C ALA A 69 -6.17 -6.40 2.73
N ALA A 70 -6.84 -6.26 3.89
CA ALA A 70 -6.72 -7.18 4.99
C ALA A 70 -7.23 -8.59 4.64
N TYR A 71 -8.38 -8.69 3.97
CA TYR A 71 -8.94 -9.96 3.51
C TYR A 71 -8.03 -10.69 2.53
N PHE A 72 -7.44 -9.96 1.57
CA PHE A 72 -6.57 -10.56 0.59
C PHE A 72 -5.41 -11.32 1.24
N PHE A 73 -4.71 -10.69 2.19
CA PHE A 73 -3.57 -11.32 2.87
C PHE A 73 -3.97 -12.38 3.90
N ALA A 74 -5.22 -12.37 4.36
CA ALA A 74 -5.82 -13.47 5.14
C ALA A 74 -6.33 -14.62 4.24
N GLY A 75 -6.06 -14.60 2.92
CA GLY A 75 -6.51 -15.63 1.99
C GLY A 75 -8.01 -15.55 1.62
N ARG A 76 -8.75 -14.56 2.12
CA ARG A 76 -10.18 -14.33 1.85
C ARG A 76 -10.36 -13.54 0.54
N VAL A 77 -9.95 -14.15 -0.59
CA VAL A 77 -9.82 -13.46 -1.89
C VAL A 77 -11.14 -12.91 -2.40
N GLU A 78 -12.25 -13.66 -2.27
CA GLU A 78 -13.56 -13.21 -2.74
C GLU A 78 -14.12 -12.06 -1.90
N ASP A 79 -13.92 -12.08 -0.58
CA ASP A 79 -14.31 -10.97 0.30
C ASP A 79 -13.49 -9.70 -0.03
N ALA A 80 -12.20 -9.86 -0.32
CA ALA A 80 -11.35 -8.76 -0.77
C ALA A 80 -11.86 -8.13 -2.06
N ARG A 81 -12.18 -8.97 -3.04
CA ARG A 81 -12.71 -8.53 -4.32
C ARG A 81 -14.05 -7.82 -4.18
N ALA A 82 -14.99 -8.41 -3.45
CA ALA A 82 -16.31 -7.82 -3.21
C ALA A 82 -16.21 -6.44 -2.53
N SER A 83 -15.31 -6.31 -1.53
CA SER A 83 -15.10 -5.04 -0.83
C SER A 83 -14.58 -3.94 -1.76
N LEU A 84 -13.57 -4.25 -2.59
CA LEU A 84 -12.97 -3.29 -3.51
C LEU A 84 -13.92 -2.93 -4.68
N GLN A 85 -14.64 -3.91 -5.23
CA GLN A 85 -15.63 -3.68 -6.28
C GLN A 85 -16.73 -2.72 -5.80
N ARG A 86 -17.25 -2.94 -4.59
CA ARG A 86 -18.26 -2.03 -4.00
C ARG A 86 -17.75 -0.58 -3.94
N VAL A 87 -16.47 -0.36 -3.60
CA VAL A 87 -15.91 0.99 -3.59
C VAL A 87 -15.93 1.60 -4.98
N LEU A 88 -15.45 0.88 -5.99
CA LEU A 88 -15.37 1.39 -7.36
C LEU A 88 -16.75 1.54 -8.04
N GLU A 89 -17.76 0.76 -7.63
CA GLU A 89 -19.15 0.94 -8.07
C GLU A 89 -19.75 2.24 -7.52
N LEU A 90 -19.44 2.60 -6.27
CA LEU A 90 -19.94 3.81 -5.60
C LEU A 90 -19.10 5.05 -5.96
N GLU A 91 -17.80 4.90 -6.06
CA GLU A 91 -16.85 5.98 -6.33
C GLU A 91 -15.74 5.49 -7.29
N PRO A 92 -16.01 5.48 -8.62
CA PRO A 92 -15.07 4.97 -9.62
C PRO A 92 -13.72 5.70 -9.64
N SER A 93 -13.67 6.93 -9.14
CA SER A 93 -12.45 7.75 -9.05
C SER A 93 -11.59 7.47 -7.80
N TYR A 94 -12.01 6.55 -6.91
CA TYR A 94 -11.29 6.26 -5.67
C TYR A 94 -10.03 5.44 -5.93
N SER A 95 -8.94 6.12 -6.25
CA SER A 95 -7.68 5.53 -6.71
C SER A 95 -7.04 4.55 -5.74
N ASP A 96 -7.25 4.70 -4.42
CA ASP A 96 -6.71 3.76 -3.43
C ASP A 96 -7.30 2.34 -3.58
N ALA A 97 -8.58 2.19 -4.00
CA ALA A 97 -9.16 0.88 -4.28
C ALA A 97 -8.49 0.21 -5.48
N SER A 98 -8.31 0.96 -6.57
CA SER A 98 -7.59 0.47 -7.76
C SER A 98 -6.13 0.12 -7.45
N LEU A 99 -5.46 0.88 -6.58
CA LEU A 99 -4.11 0.56 -6.11
C LEU A 99 -4.07 -0.76 -5.31
N VAL A 100 -5.07 -1.01 -4.44
CA VAL A 100 -5.15 -2.27 -3.70
C VAL A 100 -5.42 -3.43 -4.65
N PHE A 101 -6.33 -3.28 -5.63
CA PHE A 101 -6.54 -4.29 -6.68
C PHE A 101 -5.26 -4.58 -7.45
N ALA A 102 -4.57 -3.55 -7.94
CA ALA A 102 -3.33 -3.73 -8.68
C ALA A 102 -2.25 -4.44 -7.86
N ARG A 103 -2.12 -4.12 -6.56
CA ARG A 103 -1.19 -4.82 -5.66
C ARG A 103 -1.55 -6.30 -5.47
N ASN A 104 -2.85 -6.61 -5.37
CA ASN A 104 -3.33 -7.98 -5.30
C ASN A 104 -3.01 -8.74 -6.61
N TYR A 105 -3.22 -8.12 -7.77
CA TYR A 105 -2.84 -8.71 -9.06
C TYR A 105 -1.32 -8.90 -9.19
N VAL A 106 -0.51 -7.93 -8.80
CA VAL A 106 0.96 -8.03 -8.81
C VAL A 106 1.46 -9.17 -7.93
N SER A 107 0.87 -9.39 -6.74
CA SER A 107 1.25 -10.49 -5.86
C SER A 107 1.01 -11.87 -6.47
N LYS A 108 0.04 -11.98 -7.40
CA LYS A 108 -0.28 -13.18 -8.17
C LYS A 108 0.38 -13.22 -9.55
N ALA A 109 1.29 -12.30 -9.85
CA ALA A 109 1.91 -12.11 -11.16
C ALA A 109 0.90 -11.86 -12.33
N MET A 110 -0.32 -11.43 -12.02
CA MET A 110 -1.37 -11.05 -12.97
C MET A 110 -1.14 -9.60 -13.44
N TYR A 111 -0.05 -9.42 -14.19
CA TYR A 111 0.42 -8.07 -14.54
C TYR A 111 -0.49 -7.36 -15.55
N GLN A 112 -1.16 -8.09 -16.46
CA GLN A 112 -2.06 -7.48 -17.44
C GLN A 112 -3.30 -6.89 -16.77
N GLU A 113 -3.87 -7.61 -15.82
CA GLU A 113 -5.01 -7.15 -15.02
C GLU A 113 -4.62 -5.92 -14.18
N ALA A 114 -3.41 -5.93 -13.60
CA ALA A 114 -2.89 -4.77 -12.88
C ALA A 114 -2.73 -3.54 -13.80
N ILE A 115 -2.27 -3.72 -15.05
CA ILE A 115 -2.15 -2.64 -16.03
C ILE A 115 -3.53 -2.06 -16.35
N VAL A 116 -4.50 -2.90 -16.67
CA VAL A 116 -5.87 -2.46 -17.01
C VAL A 116 -6.48 -1.67 -15.87
N GLU A 117 -6.38 -2.17 -14.65
CA GLU A 117 -6.91 -1.50 -13.45
C GLU A 117 -6.27 -0.12 -13.23
N LEU A 118 -4.94 -0.04 -13.28
CA LEU A 118 -4.22 1.23 -13.09
C LEU A 118 -4.45 2.23 -14.23
N GLN A 119 -4.54 1.77 -15.47
CA GLN A 119 -4.89 2.62 -16.60
C GLN A 119 -6.31 3.18 -16.47
N THR A 120 -7.26 2.36 -16.02
CA THR A 120 -8.63 2.79 -15.75
C THR A 120 -8.65 3.87 -14.68
N ALA A 121 -7.90 3.69 -13.58
CA ALA A 121 -7.80 4.72 -12.54
C ALA A 121 -7.26 6.07 -13.07
N LEU A 122 -6.28 6.03 -14.00
CA LEU A 122 -5.72 7.24 -14.63
C LEU A 122 -6.70 7.96 -15.56
N THR A 123 -7.77 7.32 -16.02
CA THR A 123 -8.82 8.03 -16.80
C THR A 123 -9.58 9.04 -15.93
N PHE A 124 -9.65 8.83 -14.62
CA PHE A 124 -10.28 9.75 -13.67
C PHE A 124 -9.31 10.82 -13.15
N ASN A 125 -8.05 10.45 -12.92
CA ASN A 125 -7.00 11.38 -12.50
C ASN A 125 -5.67 10.98 -13.14
N ALA A 126 -5.36 11.59 -14.28
CA ALA A 126 -4.17 11.27 -15.09
C ALA A 126 -2.83 11.55 -14.37
N THR A 127 -2.85 12.36 -13.32
CA THR A 127 -1.65 12.80 -12.58
C THR A 127 -1.58 12.22 -11.16
N GLU A 128 -2.35 11.16 -10.85
CA GLU A 128 -2.31 10.53 -9.52
C GLU A 128 -0.96 9.83 -9.30
N PRO A 129 -0.09 10.37 -8.42
CA PRO A 129 1.30 9.90 -8.35
C PRO A 129 1.45 8.45 -7.94
N PHE A 130 0.61 7.95 -7.03
CA PHE A 130 0.70 6.56 -6.58
C PHE A 130 0.28 5.59 -7.68
N VAL A 131 -0.72 5.95 -8.49
CA VAL A 131 -1.15 5.14 -9.64
C VAL A 131 -0.07 5.13 -10.72
N LEU A 132 0.53 6.28 -11.02
CA LEU A 132 1.65 6.39 -11.97
C LEU A 132 2.84 5.54 -11.52
N GLY A 133 3.22 5.60 -10.24
CA GLY A 133 4.31 4.81 -9.68
C GLY A 133 4.07 3.31 -9.73
N ALA A 134 2.84 2.88 -9.41
CA ALA A 134 2.44 1.48 -9.50
C ALA A 134 2.42 0.99 -10.95
N LEU A 135 1.90 1.79 -11.88
CA LEU A 135 1.88 1.43 -13.31
C LEU A 135 3.30 1.35 -13.89
N ALA A 136 4.20 2.28 -13.51
CA ALA A 136 5.60 2.22 -13.90
C ALA A 136 6.29 0.94 -13.39
N HIS A 137 5.97 0.54 -12.14
CA HIS A 137 6.41 -0.74 -11.60
C HIS A 137 5.98 -1.91 -12.49
N VAL A 138 4.68 -2.00 -12.80
CA VAL A 138 4.14 -3.11 -13.57
C VAL A 138 4.70 -3.13 -14.99
N TYR A 139 4.87 -1.97 -15.63
CA TYR A 139 5.54 -1.89 -16.95
C TYR A 139 6.97 -2.45 -16.90
N GLY A 140 7.75 -2.12 -15.87
CA GLY A 140 9.08 -2.71 -15.67
C GLY A 140 9.02 -4.23 -15.54
N ARG A 141 8.04 -4.77 -14.79
CA ARG A 141 7.87 -6.22 -14.58
C ARG A 141 7.53 -7.00 -15.86
N VAL A 142 6.86 -6.37 -16.84
CA VAL A 142 6.53 -6.98 -18.14
C VAL A 142 7.50 -6.60 -19.26
N GLY A 143 8.64 -5.96 -18.96
CA GLY A 143 9.65 -5.59 -19.93
C GLY A 143 9.37 -4.31 -20.72
N ARG A 144 8.29 -3.57 -20.42
CA ARG A 144 7.95 -2.28 -21.04
C ARG A 144 8.72 -1.12 -20.36
N VAL A 145 10.05 -1.24 -20.35
CA VAL A 145 10.94 -0.35 -19.57
C VAL A 145 10.80 1.10 -20.02
N GLU A 146 10.73 1.36 -21.33
CA GLU A 146 10.60 2.72 -21.87
C GLU A 146 9.31 3.40 -21.41
N ASP A 147 8.19 2.66 -21.40
CA ASP A 147 6.91 3.19 -20.93
C ASP A 147 6.95 3.49 -19.42
N GLY A 148 7.58 2.62 -18.65
CA GLY A 148 7.80 2.87 -17.23
C GLY A 148 8.67 4.11 -16.97
N LEU A 149 9.74 4.31 -17.74
CA LEU A 149 10.60 5.50 -17.63
C LEU A 149 9.88 6.80 -18.01
N LYS A 150 8.95 6.78 -18.99
CA LYS A 150 8.09 7.93 -19.28
C LYS A 150 7.26 8.34 -18.07
N LEU A 151 6.68 7.36 -17.35
CA LEU A 151 5.91 7.62 -16.13
C LEU A 151 6.79 8.15 -14.99
N VAL A 152 8.04 7.69 -14.87
CA VAL A 152 9.02 8.29 -13.94
C VAL A 152 9.31 9.75 -14.30
N GLY A 153 9.42 10.07 -15.59
CA GLY A 153 9.54 11.44 -16.08
C GLY A 153 8.35 12.31 -15.66
N GLU A 154 7.15 11.78 -15.81
CA GLU A 154 5.91 12.45 -15.39
C GLU A 154 5.86 12.68 -13.87
N LEU A 155 6.24 11.68 -13.07
CA LEU A 155 6.36 11.82 -11.62
C LEU A 155 7.33 12.93 -11.21
N LYS A 156 8.49 13.03 -11.90
CA LYS A 156 9.47 14.11 -11.65
C LYS A 156 8.90 15.48 -12.00
N ARG A 157 8.15 15.59 -13.10
CA ARG A 157 7.47 16.82 -13.49
C ARG A 157 6.46 17.25 -12.42
N ILE A 158 5.60 16.34 -11.99
CA ILE A 158 4.60 16.60 -10.95
C ILE A 158 5.27 17.03 -9.64
N ASP A 159 6.36 16.35 -9.21
CA ASP A 159 7.09 16.72 -7.98
C ASP A 159 7.70 18.13 -8.08
N ALA A 160 8.26 18.48 -9.23
CA ALA A 160 8.84 19.81 -9.47
C ALA A 160 7.78 20.93 -9.44
N GLU A 161 6.58 20.69 -9.97
CA GLU A 161 5.48 21.65 -9.98
C GLU A 161 4.87 21.92 -8.60
N ARG A 162 5.09 21.03 -7.63
CA ARG A 162 4.62 21.19 -6.25
C ARG A 162 5.45 22.18 -5.40
N GLY A 163 6.59 22.65 -5.93
CA GLY A 163 7.44 23.63 -5.25
C GLY A 163 7.95 23.15 -3.91
N ASN A 164 7.63 23.87 -2.83
CA ASN A 164 8.14 23.59 -1.49
C ASN A 164 7.41 22.45 -0.75
N VAL A 165 6.38 21.84 -1.34
CA VAL A 165 5.65 20.71 -0.75
C VAL A 165 6.03 19.43 -1.49
N PRO A 166 7.10 18.73 -1.05
CA PRO A 166 7.61 17.56 -1.78
C PRO A 166 6.57 16.44 -1.76
N MET A 167 6.44 15.77 -2.90
CA MET A 167 5.62 14.59 -3.05
C MET A 167 6.10 13.45 -2.14
N SER A 168 5.20 12.49 -1.86
CA SER A 168 5.63 11.25 -1.22
C SER A 168 6.70 10.54 -2.08
N PRO A 169 7.80 10.06 -1.50
CA PRO A 169 8.81 9.31 -2.26
C PRO A 169 8.35 7.96 -2.78
N PHE A 170 7.29 7.36 -2.23
CA PHE A 170 6.86 6.00 -2.54
C PHE A 170 6.51 5.72 -4.01
N PRO A 171 5.87 6.62 -4.78
CA PRO A 171 5.69 6.43 -6.22
C PRO A 171 7.00 6.13 -6.96
N PHE A 172 8.08 6.82 -6.60
CA PHE A 172 9.41 6.57 -7.17
C PHE A 172 10.00 5.23 -6.69
N VAL A 173 9.81 4.88 -5.41
CA VAL A 173 10.25 3.58 -4.88
C VAL A 173 9.65 2.45 -5.71
N TRP A 174 8.33 2.45 -5.91
CA TRP A 174 7.65 1.42 -6.67
C TRP A 174 8.11 1.38 -8.13
N ALA A 175 8.15 2.54 -8.79
CA ALA A 175 8.58 2.63 -10.17
C ALA A 175 9.97 2.03 -10.38
N TYR A 176 10.97 2.47 -9.61
CA TYR A 176 12.34 1.99 -9.76
C TYR A 176 12.50 0.52 -9.34
N ALA A 177 11.77 0.04 -8.31
CA ALA A 177 11.77 -1.37 -7.94
C ALA A 177 11.28 -2.26 -9.09
N GLY A 178 10.22 -1.88 -9.77
CA GLY A 178 9.67 -2.61 -10.92
C GLY A 178 10.57 -2.55 -12.14
N LEU A 179 11.20 -1.41 -12.41
CA LEU A 179 12.13 -1.18 -13.50
C LEU A 179 13.50 -1.87 -13.28
N GLY A 180 13.76 -2.42 -12.07
CA GLY A 180 15.00 -3.10 -11.76
C GLY A 180 16.14 -2.20 -11.29
N ASP A 181 15.93 -0.89 -11.22
CA ASP A 181 16.91 0.07 -10.67
C ASP A 181 16.82 0.10 -9.13
N LYS A 182 17.41 -0.93 -8.53
CA LYS A 182 17.40 -1.10 -7.07
C LYS A 182 18.06 0.08 -6.35
N ASP A 183 19.12 0.65 -6.92
CA ASP A 183 19.86 1.72 -6.27
C ASP A 183 19.01 2.98 -6.15
N GLN A 184 18.32 3.38 -7.21
CA GLN A 184 17.37 4.48 -7.14
C GLN A 184 16.19 4.15 -6.21
N ALA A 185 15.66 2.93 -6.23
CA ALA A 185 14.60 2.54 -5.29
C ALA A 185 15.04 2.73 -3.83
N PHE A 186 16.28 2.34 -3.47
CA PHE A 186 16.78 2.52 -2.11
C PHE A 186 17.10 3.97 -1.74
N VAL A 187 17.53 4.81 -2.68
CA VAL A 187 17.66 6.26 -2.45
C VAL A 187 16.30 6.84 -1.99
N TRP A 188 15.21 6.50 -2.68
CA TRP A 188 13.88 6.97 -2.33
C TRP A 188 13.30 6.31 -1.07
N LEU A 189 13.64 5.04 -0.79
CA LEU A 189 13.27 4.37 0.46
C LEU A 189 13.93 5.02 1.67
N GLU A 190 15.22 5.30 1.60
CA GLU A 190 15.94 5.96 2.69
C GLU A 190 15.39 7.37 2.95
N ARG A 191 15.08 8.12 1.89
CA ARG A 191 14.38 9.41 2.00
C ARG A 191 13.01 9.25 2.68
N SER A 192 12.26 8.19 2.35
CA SER A 192 10.97 7.89 2.99
C SER A 192 11.12 7.58 4.48
N TYR A 193 12.17 6.83 4.84
CA TYR A 193 12.51 6.50 6.22
C TYR A 193 12.87 7.75 7.02
N GLN A 194 13.75 8.60 6.51
CA GLN A 194 14.17 9.85 7.15
C GLN A 194 12.98 10.81 7.37
N GLN A 195 12.06 10.86 6.41
CA GLN A 195 10.85 11.67 6.48
C GLN A 195 9.71 11.01 7.29
N ARG A 196 9.93 9.83 7.85
CA ARG A 196 8.92 9.04 8.60
C ARG A 196 7.59 8.91 7.86
N ARG A 197 7.66 8.64 6.55
CA ARG A 197 6.46 8.53 5.72
C ARG A 197 5.61 7.32 6.14
N GLN A 198 4.29 7.52 6.24
CA GLN A 198 3.36 6.50 6.73
C GLN A 198 3.45 5.17 5.96
N ARG A 199 3.67 5.20 4.63
CA ARG A 199 3.76 3.97 3.82
C ARG A 199 4.95 3.07 4.17
N MET A 200 5.92 3.56 4.91
CA MET A 200 7.02 2.73 5.44
C MET A 200 6.52 1.58 6.32
N VAL A 201 5.37 1.73 6.97
CA VAL A 201 4.82 0.67 7.84
C VAL A 201 4.51 -0.62 7.06
N TRP A 202 4.34 -0.55 5.74
CA TRP A 202 4.04 -1.70 4.89
C TRP A 202 5.27 -2.29 4.18
N LEU A 203 6.47 -1.89 4.57
CA LEU A 203 7.73 -2.30 3.94
C LEU A 203 7.84 -3.82 3.73
N ASN A 204 7.36 -4.60 4.70
CA ASN A 204 7.40 -6.06 4.68
C ASN A 204 6.25 -6.73 3.90
N VAL A 205 5.14 -6.02 3.69
CA VAL A 205 3.91 -6.63 3.15
C VAL A 205 3.54 -6.11 1.77
N ASP A 206 4.17 -5.02 1.30
CA ASP A 206 3.84 -4.42 0.01
C ASP A 206 4.34 -5.29 -1.17
N PRO A 207 3.45 -5.85 -2.03
CA PRO A 207 3.85 -6.64 -3.18
C PRO A 207 4.73 -5.90 -4.18
N LEU A 208 4.57 -4.57 -4.31
CA LEU A 208 5.38 -3.74 -5.22
C LEU A 208 6.85 -3.63 -4.78
N LEU A 209 7.17 -4.02 -3.54
CA LEU A 209 8.54 -4.13 -3.05
C LEU A 209 9.14 -5.54 -3.24
N GLY A 210 8.40 -6.46 -3.86
CA GLY A 210 8.85 -7.82 -4.15
C GLY A 210 10.26 -7.91 -4.75
N PRO A 211 10.62 -7.10 -5.77
CA PRO A 211 11.96 -7.13 -6.37
C PRO A 211 13.09 -6.75 -5.42
N LEU A 212 12.80 -6.08 -4.31
CA LEU A 212 13.78 -5.64 -3.32
C LEU A 212 13.92 -6.61 -2.12
N ARG A 213 13.03 -7.61 -1.98
CA ARG A 213 12.94 -8.47 -0.77
C ARG A 213 14.23 -9.23 -0.46
N SER A 214 15.01 -9.62 -1.46
CA SER A 214 16.28 -10.32 -1.27
C SER A 214 17.48 -9.40 -1.01
N ASP A 215 17.29 -8.08 -1.02
CA ASP A 215 18.37 -7.12 -0.85
C ASP A 215 18.62 -6.83 0.64
N ALA A 216 19.88 -6.89 1.06
CA ALA A 216 20.28 -6.66 2.44
C ALA A 216 19.90 -5.27 2.98
N ARG A 217 19.79 -4.27 2.10
CA ARG A 217 19.39 -2.91 2.45
C ARG A 217 17.92 -2.86 2.91
N LEU A 218 17.04 -3.69 2.33
CA LEU A 218 15.64 -3.79 2.78
C LEU A 218 15.57 -4.43 4.16
N HIS A 219 16.34 -5.49 4.38
CA HIS A 219 16.43 -6.15 5.69
C HIS A 219 16.94 -5.21 6.78
N ASP A 220 17.90 -4.33 6.44
CA ASP A 220 18.39 -3.31 7.37
C ASP A 220 17.31 -2.29 7.74
N LEU A 221 16.56 -1.77 6.76
CA LEU A 221 15.44 -0.85 7.02
C LEU A 221 14.36 -1.51 7.90
N VAL A 222 13.98 -2.75 7.60
CA VAL A 222 13.02 -3.54 8.38
C VAL A 222 13.46 -3.65 9.84
N ARG A 223 14.74 -3.98 10.06
CA ARG A 223 15.34 -4.09 11.41
C ARG A 223 15.36 -2.75 12.12
N ARG A 224 15.76 -1.66 11.45
CA ARG A 224 15.80 -0.29 12.01
C ARG A 224 14.42 0.20 12.43
N MET A 225 13.36 -0.29 11.76
CA MET A 225 11.98 0.02 12.07
C MET A 225 11.37 -0.93 13.11
N GLY A 226 12.05 -2.00 13.50
CA GLY A 226 11.52 -3.01 14.42
C GLY A 226 10.31 -3.78 13.85
N LEU A 227 10.20 -3.88 12.51
CA LEU A 227 9.17 -4.68 11.87
C LEU A 227 9.51 -6.18 11.95
N PRO A 228 8.51 -7.09 11.89
CA PRO A 228 8.76 -8.53 11.83
C PRO A 228 9.69 -8.89 10.66
N THR A 229 10.68 -9.74 10.90
CA THR A 229 11.65 -10.16 9.88
C THR A 229 11.18 -11.33 9.00
N ASN A 230 10.14 -12.04 9.43
CA ASN A 230 9.57 -13.16 8.69
C ASN A 230 8.49 -12.62 7.73
N SER A 231 8.81 -12.51 6.45
CA SER A 231 7.78 -12.23 5.45
C SER A 231 7.11 -13.55 5.09
N PRO A 232 5.80 -13.75 5.36
CA PRO A 232 5.08 -14.84 4.74
C PRO A 232 5.09 -14.64 3.21
N PRO A 233 5.08 -15.72 2.42
CA PRO A 233 4.82 -15.60 1.00
C PRO A 233 3.44 -14.94 0.79
N PRO A 234 3.25 -14.20 -0.32
CA PRO A 234 1.91 -13.75 -0.69
C PRO A 234 0.97 -14.95 -0.78
N PRO A 235 -0.33 -14.79 -0.45
CA PRO A 235 -1.29 -15.88 -0.61
C PRO A 235 -1.29 -16.35 -2.06
N GLY A 236 -1.19 -17.67 -2.23
CA GLY A 236 -1.17 -18.35 -3.53
C GLY A 236 -2.48 -18.18 -4.32
#